data_f5d8caac4c802c25021ad4e8fa0eb552
#
_entry.id   f5d8caac4c802c25021ad4e8fa0eb552
#
_cell.length_a   1.000
_cell.length_b   1.000
_cell.length_c   1.000
_cell.angle_alpha   90.00
_cell.angle_beta   90.00
_cell.angle_gamma   90.00
#
_symmetry.space_group_name_H-M   'P 1'
#
loop_
_entity.id
_entity.type
_entity.pdbx_description
1 polymer ?
#
loop_
_entity_poly.entity_id
_entity_poly.type
_entity_poly.pdbx_seq_one_letter_code
_entity_poly.pdbx_strand_id
1 'polypeptide(L)'
;GKFSILAELFERGSKNFSKDQLSMKTELLASDIEGYSGKNTLGLKLLGPSANLPELIEIFSDVISKPLFVDKELEIVKRDTMSYLNRKKQNYAALTADKFYEKLFPNHPYSMNQYGTEESLANISQVEISKAYKETITKSNVLFSAVGNFDLDQLVECLNSTLDISGEDILKVQDSNFIPINEDKVFQAKLGDKQQSHIMIGTYGPSMESQEQYAFQVMNSCLSGMGGRLFIELRDKKSLAYTVSSFYSPSPSIGHFGVYIGCSPEKKDESIEAINKEISKLATEGISSSEIERSKNYLIGRNDISLQRNASINARISQGSFFGLGSEEPFEFSSKIRNVTLDEVNEVILKYLGDCNKVIVAYEPS
;
A
#
# COMPACT_ATOMS: atom_id res chain seq x y z
N GLY A 1 12.80 -4.43 6.96
CA GLY A 1 13.16 -5.36 5.88
C GLY A 1 12.85 -6.82 6.15
N LYS A 2 12.72 -7.21 7.42
CA LYS A 2 12.55 -8.63 7.81
C LYS A 2 11.35 -9.30 7.14
N PHE A 3 10.19 -8.68 7.13
CA PHE A 3 8.99 -9.25 6.52
C PHE A 3 9.03 -9.23 4.99
N SER A 4 9.69 -8.26 4.37
CA SER A 4 9.89 -8.28 2.92
C SER A 4 10.80 -9.43 2.49
N ILE A 5 11.87 -9.68 3.23
CA ILE A 5 12.74 -10.84 3.02
C ILE A 5 11.98 -12.15 3.27
N LEU A 6 11.19 -12.25 4.35
CA LEU A 6 10.38 -13.43 4.64
C LEU A 6 9.40 -13.74 3.50
N ALA A 7 8.71 -12.72 2.97
CA ALA A 7 7.80 -12.87 1.84
C ALA A 7 8.51 -13.46 0.62
N GLU A 8 9.66 -12.90 0.25
CA GLU A 8 10.42 -13.34 -0.92
C GLU A 8 11.01 -14.75 -0.74
N LEU A 9 11.29 -15.14 0.51
CA LEU A 9 11.80 -16.49 0.82
C LEU A 9 10.75 -17.59 0.66
N PHE A 10 9.45 -17.30 0.64
CA PHE A 10 8.45 -18.30 0.31
C PHE A 10 8.64 -18.88 -1.10
N GLU A 11 9.14 -18.11 -2.03
CA GLU A 11 9.41 -18.53 -3.41
C GLU A 11 10.74 -19.27 -3.57
N ARG A 12 11.54 -19.39 -2.49
CA ARG A 12 12.91 -19.93 -2.53
C ARG A 12 13.02 -21.38 -2.10
N GLY A 13 11.87 -22.04 -1.92
CA GLY A 13 11.78 -23.46 -1.65
C GLY A 13 11.04 -23.80 -0.36
N SER A 14 10.59 -25.04 -0.30
CA SER A 14 9.85 -25.64 0.80
C SER A 14 10.39 -27.02 1.11
N LYS A 15 9.80 -27.68 2.09
CA LYS A 15 10.25 -29.03 2.51
C LYS A 15 10.27 -30.02 1.34
N ASN A 16 9.29 -29.97 0.44
CA ASN A 16 9.12 -30.91 -0.64
C ASN A 16 9.65 -30.40 -1.99
N PHE A 17 9.94 -29.12 -2.12
CA PHE A 17 10.37 -28.51 -3.36
C PHE A 17 11.60 -27.61 -3.14
N SER A 18 12.69 -27.89 -3.84
CA SER A 18 13.74 -26.88 -4.01
C SER A 18 13.20 -25.70 -4.83
N LYS A 19 13.90 -24.56 -4.80
CA LYS A 19 13.54 -23.39 -5.62
C LYS A 19 13.31 -23.75 -7.09
N ASP A 20 14.24 -24.50 -7.69
CA ASP A 20 14.18 -24.84 -9.12
C ASP A 20 12.99 -25.79 -9.40
N GLN A 21 12.72 -26.75 -8.49
CA GLN A 21 11.57 -27.63 -8.60
C GLN A 21 10.26 -26.88 -8.44
N LEU A 22 10.19 -25.90 -7.52
CA LEU A 22 9.02 -25.05 -7.36
C LEU A 22 8.73 -24.24 -8.63
N SER A 23 9.75 -23.56 -9.16
CA SER A 23 9.63 -22.78 -10.40
C SER A 23 9.20 -23.65 -11.58
N MET A 24 9.83 -24.82 -11.76
CA MET A 24 9.48 -25.73 -12.84
C MET A 24 8.03 -26.25 -12.71
N LYS A 25 7.60 -26.58 -11.49
CA LYS A 25 6.24 -27.09 -11.26
C LYS A 25 5.18 -26.00 -11.51
N THR A 26 5.40 -24.79 -11.03
CA THR A 26 4.49 -23.66 -11.27
C THR A 26 4.39 -23.32 -12.75
N GLU A 27 5.51 -23.30 -13.48
CA GLU A 27 5.51 -23.13 -14.94
C GLU A 27 4.73 -24.22 -15.67
N LEU A 28 4.93 -25.50 -15.33
CA LEU A 28 4.19 -26.62 -15.92
C LEU A 28 2.68 -26.52 -15.71
N LEU A 29 2.26 -25.96 -14.57
CA LEU A 29 0.86 -25.77 -14.22
C LEU A 29 0.30 -24.41 -14.71
N ALA A 30 1.08 -23.64 -15.49
CA ALA A 30 0.74 -22.31 -15.95
C ALA A 30 0.27 -21.39 -14.79
N SER A 31 1.02 -21.40 -13.71
CA SER A 31 0.68 -20.71 -12.46
C SER A 31 1.82 -19.84 -11.94
N ASP A 32 1.46 -18.86 -11.12
CA ASP A 32 2.39 -18.00 -10.40
C ASP A 32 2.15 -18.14 -8.89
N ILE A 33 3.24 -18.21 -8.13
CA ILE A 33 3.22 -18.15 -6.68
C ILE A 33 4.13 -17.00 -6.25
N GLU A 34 3.62 -16.09 -5.43
CA GLU A 34 4.30 -14.85 -5.07
C GLU A 34 4.11 -14.54 -3.59
N GLY A 35 5.22 -14.36 -2.86
CA GLY A 35 5.20 -13.81 -1.51
C GLY A 35 5.08 -12.28 -1.55
N TYR A 36 4.25 -11.71 -0.68
CA TYR A 36 4.11 -10.27 -0.59
C TYR A 36 4.17 -9.78 0.86
N SER A 37 4.66 -8.57 1.05
CA SER A 37 4.57 -7.88 2.33
C SER A 37 4.21 -6.41 2.11
N GLY A 38 3.41 -5.89 3.02
CA GLY A 38 3.04 -4.49 3.09
C GLY A 38 3.32 -3.92 4.49
N LYS A 39 2.75 -2.77 4.79
CA LYS A 39 2.86 -2.15 6.12
C LYS A 39 2.10 -2.95 7.19
N ASN A 40 1.00 -3.61 6.83
CA ASN A 40 0.08 -4.25 7.77
C ASN A 40 -0.15 -5.74 7.47
N THR A 41 0.30 -6.24 6.34
CA THR A 41 0.03 -7.63 5.91
C THR A 41 1.27 -8.28 5.33
N LEU A 42 1.36 -9.58 5.53
CA LEU A 42 2.30 -10.51 4.92
C LEU A 42 1.50 -11.68 4.37
N GLY A 43 1.85 -12.21 3.23
CA GLY A 43 1.12 -13.34 2.68
C GLY A 43 1.79 -13.99 1.48
N LEU A 44 1.11 -15.03 1.01
CA LEU A 44 1.44 -15.76 -0.20
C LEU A 44 0.23 -15.71 -1.13
N LYS A 45 0.46 -15.47 -2.38
CA LYS A 45 -0.55 -15.40 -3.43
C LYS A 45 -0.27 -16.48 -4.47
N LEU A 46 -1.32 -17.15 -4.90
CA LEU A 46 -1.29 -18.13 -5.98
C LEU A 46 -2.28 -17.70 -7.06
N LEU A 47 -1.85 -17.76 -8.31
CA LEU A 47 -2.68 -17.57 -9.49
C LEU A 47 -2.45 -18.75 -10.44
N GLY A 48 -3.52 -19.35 -10.93
CA GLY A 48 -3.41 -20.47 -11.88
C GLY A 48 -4.74 -20.95 -12.44
N PRO A 49 -4.73 -21.86 -13.43
CA PRO A 49 -5.93 -22.45 -14.00
C PRO A 49 -6.67 -23.31 -12.98
N SER A 50 -7.99 -23.19 -12.92
CA SER A 50 -8.85 -23.98 -12.04
C SER A 50 -8.77 -25.50 -12.28
N ALA A 51 -8.43 -25.92 -13.49
CA ALA A 51 -8.23 -27.32 -13.83
C ALA A 51 -7.09 -27.99 -13.03
N ASN A 52 -6.11 -27.20 -12.58
CA ASN A 52 -4.95 -27.68 -11.84
C ASN A 52 -5.07 -27.39 -10.32
N LEU A 53 -6.25 -26.98 -9.86
CA LEU A 53 -6.44 -26.49 -8.48
C LEU A 53 -5.93 -27.45 -7.40
N PRO A 54 -6.18 -28.76 -7.41
CA PRO A 54 -5.69 -29.66 -6.36
C PRO A 54 -4.17 -29.63 -6.23
N GLU A 55 -3.43 -29.76 -7.34
CA GLU A 55 -1.97 -29.72 -7.33
C GLU A 55 -1.44 -28.34 -6.90
N LEU A 56 -2.12 -27.28 -7.32
CA LEU A 56 -1.76 -25.90 -6.96
C LEU A 56 -1.93 -25.65 -5.46
N ILE A 57 -3.00 -26.18 -4.85
CA ILE A 57 -3.23 -26.07 -3.40
C ILE A 57 -2.21 -26.90 -2.62
N GLU A 58 -1.80 -28.06 -3.10
CA GLU A 58 -0.72 -28.84 -2.48
C GLU A 58 0.60 -28.07 -2.46
N ILE A 59 0.98 -27.44 -3.58
CA ILE A 59 2.18 -26.61 -3.67
C ILE A 59 2.07 -25.40 -2.73
N PHE A 60 0.95 -24.68 -2.79
CA PHE A 60 0.69 -23.52 -1.94
C PHE A 60 0.79 -23.88 -0.46
N SER A 61 0.13 -24.97 -0.06
CA SER A 61 0.12 -25.46 1.32
C SER A 61 1.52 -25.87 1.80
N ASP A 62 2.31 -26.52 0.96
CA ASP A 62 3.69 -26.89 1.31
C ASP A 62 4.57 -25.66 1.48
N VAL A 63 4.46 -24.69 0.58
CA VAL A 63 5.22 -23.43 0.63
C VAL A 63 4.89 -22.62 1.88
N ILE A 64 3.61 -22.44 2.20
CA ILE A 64 3.22 -21.63 3.35
C ILE A 64 3.41 -22.33 4.69
N SER A 65 3.22 -23.66 4.74
CA SER A 65 3.30 -24.42 5.98
C SER A 65 4.71 -24.91 6.32
N LYS A 66 5.55 -25.15 5.32
CA LYS A 66 6.86 -25.79 5.48
C LYS A 66 7.96 -25.09 4.67
N PRO A 67 8.07 -23.75 4.75
CA PRO A 67 9.11 -23.05 4.01
C PRO A 67 10.50 -23.43 4.49
N LEU A 68 11.45 -23.47 3.57
CA LEU A 68 12.87 -23.68 3.89
C LEU A 68 13.63 -22.36 3.77
N PHE A 69 14.03 -21.82 4.90
CA PHE A 69 14.83 -20.59 4.93
C PHE A 69 16.32 -20.94 4.85
N VAL A 70 16.75 -21.35 3.63
CA VAL A 70 18.15 -21.76 3.39
C VAL A 70 19.05 -20.54 3.39
N ASP A 71 20.15 -20.56 4.14
CA ASP A 71 21.09 -19.43 4.27
C ASP A 71 21.57 -18.89 2.91
N LYS A 72 21.86 -19.79 1.96
CA LYS A 72 22.25 -19.37 0.61
C LYS A 72 21.18 -18.51 -0.08
N GLU A 73 19.92 -18.91 0.02
CA GLU A 73 18.81 -18.14 -0.58
C GLU A 73 18.56 -16.83 0.18
N LEU A 74 18.68 -16.87 1.51
CA LEU A 74 18.60 -15.65 2.35
C LEU A 74 19.65 -14.62 1.91
N GLU A 75 20.90 -15.02 1.71
CA GLU A 75 21.96 -14.10 1.27
C GLU A 75 21.72 -13.56 -0.15
N ILE A 76 21.10 -14.35 -1.04
CA ILE A 76 20.68 -13.88 -2.37
C ILE A 76 19.60 -12.79 -2.21
N VAL A 77 18.55 -13.05 -1.45
CA VAL A 77 17.44 -12.09 -1.24
C VAL A 77 17.95 -10.81 -0.57
N LYS A 78 18.81 -10.91 0.45
CA LYS A 78 19.46 -9.73 1.08
C LYS A 78 20.23 -8.90 0.08
N ARG A 79 21.05 -9.52 -0.77
CA ARG A 79 21.83 -8.83 -1.81
C ARG A 79 20.92 -8.14 -2.83
N ASP A 80 19.85 -8.82 -3.26
CA ASP A 80 18.92 -8.27 -4.25
C ASP A 80 18.14 -7.10 -3.66
N THR A 81 17.70 -7.21 -2.39
CA THR A 81 17.08 -6.11 -1.62
C THR A 81 18.04 -4.93 -1.45
N MET A 82 19.32 -5.19 -1.13
CA MET A 82 20.35 -4.15 -1.04
C MET A 82 20.53 -3.43 -2.38
N SER A 83 20.56 -4.17 -3.47
CA SER A 83 20.65 -3.62 -4.83
C SER A 83 19.45 -2.76 -5.16
N TYR A 84 18.23 -3.16 -4.73
CA TYR A 84 17.03 -2.34 -4.83
C TYR A 84 17.15 -1.04 -4.02
N LEU A 85 17.57 -1.11 -2.74
CA LEU A 85 17.76 0.07 -1.90
C LEU A 85 18.79 1.05 -2.51
N ASN A 86 19.87 0.54 -3.09
CA ASN A 86 20.87 1.37 -3.76
C ASN A 86 20.31 2.06 -5.02
N ARG A 87 19.52 1.37 -5.83
CA ARG A 87 18.81 2.00 -6.97
C ARG A 87 17.79 3.05 -6.47
N LYS A 88 17.08 2.77 -5.37
CA LYS A 88 16.12 3.69 -4.78
C LYS A 88 16.76 5.02 -4.35
N LYS A 89 18.02 5.03 -3.90
CA LYS A 89 18.77 6.25 -3.57
C LYS A 89 18.91 7.21 -4.76
N GLN A 90 18.74 6.72 -6.00
CA GLN A 90 18.76 7.53 -7.22
C GLN A 90 17.35 8.00 -7.64
N ASN A 91 16.31 7.59 -6.95
CA ASN A 91 14.93 7.96 -7.23
C ASN A 91 14.46 9.01 -6.22
N TYR A 92 14.54 10.28 -6.58
CA TYR A 92 14.21 11.38 -5.68
C TYR A 92 12.73 11.41 -5.29
N ALA A 93 11.82 11.00 -6.18
CA ALA A 93 10.41 10.86 -5.82
C ALA A 93 10.21 9.84 -4.69
N ALA A 94 10.91 8.69 -4.77
CA ALA A 94 10.86 7.68 -3.73
C ALA A 94 11.51 8.15 -2.42
N LEU A 95 12.61 8.89 -2.49
CA LEU A 95 13.24 9.48 -1.29
C LEU A 95 12.34 10.53 -0.65
N THR A 96 11.66 11.34 -1.46
CA THR A 96 10.69 12.32 -0.98
C THR A 96 9.55 11.64 -0.23
N ALA A 97 9.03 10.53 -0.77
CA ALA A 97 7.99 9.74 -0.10
C ALA A 97 8.49 9.13 1.22
N ASP A 98 9.67 8.52 1.24
CA ASP A 98 10.24 7.95 2.48
C ASP A 98 10.40 9.03 3.57
N LYS A 99 10.93 10.19 3.18
CA LYS A 99 11.12 11.31 4.12
C LYS A 99 9.78 11.89 4.59
N PHE A 100 8.78 11.93 3.70
CA PHE A 100 7.43 12.34 4.06
C PHE A 100 6.83 11.43 5.12
N TYR A 101 6.90 10.11 4.93
CA TYR A 101 6.41 9.15 5.93
C TYR A 101 7.19 9.22 7.25
N GLU A 102 8.51 9.41 7.19
CA GLU A 102 9.34 9.61 8.39
C GLU A 102 8.87 10.82 9.22
N LYS A 103 8.51 11.92 8.56
CA LYS A 103 8.08 13.14 9.21
C LYS A 103 6.62 13.10 9.65
N LEU A 104 5.75 12.46 8.86
CA LEU A 104 4.32 12.35 9.17
C LEU A 104 4.05 11.36 10.31
N PHE A 105 4.83 10.31 10.41
CA PHE A 105 4.65 9.24 11.39
C PHE A 105 5.85 9.10 12.34
N PRO A 106 6.23 10.15 13.09
CA PRO A 106 7.38 10.06 13.97
C PRO A 106 7.16 8.97 15.03
N ASN A 107 8.15 8.10 15.21
CA ASN A 107 8.13 6.99 16.17
C ASN A 107 7.01 5.94 15.92
N HIS A 108 6.41 5.92 14.76
CA HIS A 108 5.39 4.94 14.39
C HIS A 108 5.94 3.98 13.33
N PRO A 109 5.52 2.68 13.30
CA PRO A 109 5.97 1.73 12.29
C PRO A 109 5.77 2.19 10.83
N TYR A 110 4.76 3.04 10.57
CA TYR A 110 4.53 3.58 9.22
C TYR A 110 5.63 4.51 8.72
N SER A 111 6.48 5.04 9.58
CA SER A 111 7.69 5.77 9.18
C SER A 111 8.77 4.88 8.59
N MET A 112 8.76 3.58 8.92
CA MET A 112 9.82 2.65 8.52
C MET A 112 9.71 2.29 7.05
N ASN A 113 10.87 2.17 6.38
CA ASN A 113 10.93 1.58 5.05
C ASN A 113 10.69 0.07 5.16
N GLN A 114 9.72 -0.46 4.42
CA GLN A 114 9.38 -1.88 4.47
C GLN A 114 10.54 -2.80 4.03
N TYR A 115 11.43 -2.30 3.18
CA TYR A 115 12.64 -3.04 2.75
C TYR A 115 13.82 -2.89 3.72
N GLY A 116 13.65 -2.11 4.79
CA GLY A 116 14.68 -1.90 5.79
C GLY A 116 15.76 -0.90 5.39
N THR A 117 16.90 -1.02 6.08
CA THR A 117 18.14 -0.25 5.84
C THR A 117 19.30 -1.22 5.62
N GLU A 118 20.44 -0.72 5.12
CA GLU A 118 21.66 -1.53 4.98
C GLU A 118 22.04 -2.23 6.29
N GLU A 119 21.99 -1.50 7.40
CA GLU A 119 22.29 -2.02 8.74
C GLU A 119 21.30 -3.09 9.16
N SER A 120 19.99 -2.85 9.00
CA SER A 120 18.97 -3.83 9.38
C SER A 120 19.05 -5.10 8.54
N LEU A 121 19.34 -4.98 7.23
CA LEU A 121 19.50 -6.14 6.34
C LEU A 121 20.74 -6.98 6.70
N ALA A 122 21.85 -6.33 7.03
CA ALA A 122 23.08 -7.04 7.44
C ALA A 122 22.85 -7.94 8.66
N ASN A 123 22.03 -7.48 9.58
CA ASN A 123 21.75 -8.17 10.85
C ASN A 123 20.66 -9.27 10.74
N ILE A 124 19.92 -9.38 9.64
CA ILE A 124 18.90 -10.42 9.47
C ILE A 124 19.56 -11.79 9.29
N SER A 125 19.21 -12.72 10.17
CA SER A 125 19.65 -14.12 10.18
C SER A 125 18.51 -15.07 9.87
N GLN A 126 18.83 -16.30 9.48
CA GLN A 126 17.87 -17.39 9.31
C GLN A 126 17.02 -17.62 10.58
N VAL A 127 17.66 -17.50 11.75
CA VAL A 127 16.97 -17.69 13.05
C VAL A 127 15.89 -16.63 13.23
N GLU A 128 16.20 -15.36 12.89
CA GLU A 128 15.22 -14.26 13.00
C GLU A 128 14.09 -14.38 11.98
N ILE A 129 14.37 -14.84 10.77
CA ILE A 129 13.34 -15.14 9.75
C ILE A 129 12.44 -16.28 10.22
N SER A 130 13.03 -17.39 10.71
CA SER A 130 12.26 -18.52 11.24
C SER A 130 11.41 -18.14 12.45
N LYS A 131 11.92 -17.26 13.32
CA LYS A 131 11.16 -16.71 14.44
C LYS A 131 10.00 -15.85 13.95
N ALA A 132 10.25 -14.91 13.03
CA ALA A 132 9.23 -14.04 12.47
C ALA A 132 8.11 -14.83 11.78
N TYR A 133 8.46 -15.88 11.02
CA TYR A 133 7.50 -16.79 10.41
C TYR A 133 6.60 -17.44 11.47
N LYS A 134 7.19 -18.07 12.49
CA LYS A 134 6.45 -18.77 13.54
C LYS A 134 5.54 -17.87 14.37
N GLU A 135 5.94 -16.61 14.57
CA GLU A 135 5.15 -15.62 15.29
C GLU A 135 4.01 -15.04 14.45
N THR A 136 4.17 -15.02 13.11
CA THR A 136 3.22 -14.35 12.21
C THR A 136 2.24 -15.32 11.56
N ILE A 137 2.74 -16.49 11.10
CA ILE A 137 1.93 -17.50 10.40
C ILE A 137 1.44 -18.52 11.42
N THR A 138 0.31 -18.19 12.05
CA THR A 138 -0.37 -19.04 13.04
C THR A 138 -1.84 -19.22 12.66
N LYS A 139 -2.50 -20.26 13.15
CA LYS A 139 -3.92 -20.54 12.84
C LYS A 139 -4.84 -19.36 13.14
N SER A 140 -4.56 -18.63 14.20
CA SER A 140 -5.39 -17.48 14.64
C SER A 140 -5.05 -16.18 13.93
N ASN A 141 -3.96 -16.14 13.14
CA ASN A 141 -3.46 -14.92 12.48
C ASN A 141 -3.41 -15.03 10.96
N VAL A 142 -3.98 -16.07 10.36
CA VAL A 142 -4.04 -16.24 8.91
C VAL A 142 -5.47 -16.16 8.42
N LEU A 143 -5.64 -15.58 7.25
CA LEU A 143 -6.86 -15.57 6.47
C LEU A 143 -6.57 -16.21 5.13
N PHE A 144 -7.37 -17.19 4.73
CA PHE A 144 -7.35 -17.74 3.40
C PHE A 144 -8.49 -17.14 2.57
N SER A 145 -8.19 -16.69 1.37
CA SER A 145 -9.17 -16.11 0.44
C SER A 145 -8.95 -16.70 -0.95
N ALA A 146 -10.04 -17.11 -1.59
CA ALA A 146 -10.00 -17.66 -2.95
C ALA A 146 -11.13 -17.07 -3.81
N VAL A 147 -10.82 -16.75 -5.05
CA VAL A 147 -11.79 -16.30 -6.06
C VAL A 147 -11.50 -17.00 -7.38
N GLY A 148 -12.49 -17.67 -7.93
CA GLY A 148 -12.34 -18.40 -9.19
C GLY A 148 -13.47 -19.40 -9.44
N ASN A 149 -13.23 -20.27 -10.41
CA ASN A 149 -14.14 -21.37 -10.70
C ASN A 149 -13.66 -22.64 -10.01
N PHE A 150 -14.24 -22.97 -8.87
CA PHE A 150 -13.92 -24.17 -8.08
C PHE A 150 -15.13 -24.62 -7.28
N ASP A 151 -15.10 -25.90 -6.87
CA ASP A 151 -16.03 -26.43 -5.89
C ASP A 151 -15.53 -26.08 -4.47
N LEU A 152 -16.40 -25.46 -3.67
CA LEU A 152 -16.03 -24.95 -2.34
C LEU A 152 -15.68 -26.08 -1.38
N ASP A 153 -16.46 -27.18 -1.40
CA ASP A 153 -16.25 -28.30 -0.46
C ASP A 153 -14.94 -29.01 -0.78
N GLN A 154 -14.64 -29.21 -2.06
CA GLN A 154 -13.35 -29.77 -2.50
C GLN A 154 -12.17 -28.87 -2.12
N LEU A 155 -12.30 -27.56 -2.28
CA LEU A 155 -11.25 -26.62 -1.88
C LEU A 155 -10.98 -26.69 -0.37
N VAL A 156 -12.05 -26.68 0.43
CA VAL A 156 -11.95 -26.76 1.89
C VAL A 156 -11.36 -28.10 2.34
N GLU A 157 -11.77 -29.22 1.74
CA GLU A 157 -11.20 -30.54 2.04
C GLU A 157 -9.71 -30.60 1.69
N CYS A 158 -9.32 -30.08 0.52
CA CYS A 158 -7.94 -30.03 0.10
C CYS A 158 -7.08 -29.18 1.04
N LEU A 159 -7.56 -28.00 1.42
CA LEU A 159 -6.86 -27.13 2.38
C LEU A 159 -6.72 -27.80 3.76
N ASN A 160 -7.78 -28.39 4.28
CA ASN A 160 -7.76 -29.07 5.58
C ASN A 160 -6.81 -30.27 5.61
N SER A 161 -6.63 -30.95 4.48
CA SER A 161 -5.72 -32.11 4.37
C SER A 161 -4.26 -31.73 4.14
N THR A 162 -3.99 -30.55 3.59
CA THR A 162 -2.63 -30.14 3.16
C THR A 162 -2.00 -29.03 4.00
N LEU A 163 -2.82 -28.11 4.54
CA LEU A 163 -2.31 -27.02 5.39
C LEU A 163 -1.90 -27.56 6.78
N ASP A 164 -0.66 -27.30 7.12
CA ASP A 164 -0.05 -27.72 8.41
C ASP A 164 0.51 -26.47 9.12
N ILE A 165 -0.38 -25.52 9.45
CA ILE A 165 -0.03 -24.31 10.19
C ILE A 165 -0.21 -24.58 11.67
N SER A 166 0.84 -24.34 12.46
CA SER A 166 0.85 -24.54 13.91
C SER A 166 0.77 -23.18 14.65
N GLY A 167 0.45 -23.26 15.95
CA GLY A 167 0.35 -22.08 16.81
C GLY A 167 -1.05 -21.48 16.82
N GLU A 168 -1.45 -21.00 17.99
CA GLU A 168 -2.76 -20.35 18.22
C GLU A 168 -2.62 -18.90 18.69
N ASP A 169 -1.40 -18.40 18.83
CA ASP A 169 -1.15 -17.06 19.28
C ASP A 169 -1.51 -16.03 18.21
N ILE A 170 -2.38 -15.10 18.56
CA ILE A 170 -2.60 -13.89 17.76
C ILE A 170 -1.39 -13.00 17.96
N LEU A 171 -0.78 -12.56 16.87
CA LEU A 171 0.29 -11.57 16.93
C LEU A 171 -0.26 -10.32 17.64
N LYS A 172 0.18 -10.09 18.88
CA LYS A 172 -0.15 -8.85 19.58
C LYS A 172 0.63 -7.73 18.89
N VAL A 173 -0.01 -7.05 17.96
CA VAL A 173 0.50 -5.77 17.47
C VAL A 173 0.56 -4.85 18.68
N GLN A 174 1.75 -4.38 19.04
CA GLN A 174 1.86 -3.30 20.01
C GLN A 174 1.06 -2.13 19.43
N ASP A 175 0.03 -1.71 20.16
CA ASP A 175 -0.62 -0.43 19.90
C ASP A 175 0.49 0.63 19.97
N SER A 176 0.98 0.99 18.79
CA SER A 176 1.87 2.12 18.69
C SER A 176 0.99 3.31 19.02
N ASN A 177 1.15 3.88 20.21
CA ASN A 177 0.47 5.12 20.58
C ASN A 177 0.80 6.15 19.50
N PHE A 178 -0.10 6.25 18.53
CA PHE A 178 0.04 7.23 17.46
C PHE A 178 -0.10 8.63 18.07
N ILE A 179 0.95 9.44 17.94
CA ILE A 179 0.95 10.84 18.36
C ILE A 179 0.99 11.69 17.09
N PRO A 180 -0.10 12.41 16.79
CA PRO A 180 -0.11 13.33 15.65
C PRO A 180 0.98 14.41 15.78
N ILE A 181 1.45 14.91 14.63
CA ILE A 181 2.30 16.10 14.62
C ILE A 181 1.50 17.28 15.18
N ASN A 182 2.14 18.08 16.02
CA ASN A 182 1.54 19.24 16.72
C ASN A 182 1.92 20.59 16.11
N GLU A 183 2.71 20.57 15.04
CA GLU A 183 3.15 21.74 14.26
C GLU A 183 3.51 21.29 12.85
N ASP A 184 3.56 22.23 11.92
CA ASP A 184 4.04 21.97 10.56
C ASP A 184 5.49 21.47 10.58
N LYS A 185 5.75 20.41 9.81
CA LYS A 185 7.11 19.83 9.65
C LYS A 185 7.60 20.12 8.25
N VAL A 186 8.64 20.93 8.15
CA VAL A 186 9.26 21.29 6.86
C VAL A 186 10.64 20.64 6.79
N PHE A 187 10.88 19.91 5.70
CA PHE A 187 12.18 19.33 5.37
C PHE A 187 12.54 19.69 3.93
N GLN A 188 13.69 20.29 3.73
CA GLN A 188 14.23 20.62 2.42
C GLN A 188 15.69 20.18 2.35
N ALA A 189 16.09 19.57 1.25
CA ALA A 189 17.47 19.13 1.04
C ALA A 189 17.86 19.19 -0.44
N LYS A 190 19.13 19.45 -0.68
CA LYS A 190 19.74 19.37 -2.01
C LYS A 190 20.37 18.00 -2.20
N LEU A 191 20.15 17.42 -3.37
CA LEU A 191 20.66 16.12 -3.74
C LEU A 191 21.14 16.09 -5.20
N GLY A 192 22.45 15.93 -5.41
CA GLY A 192 23.07 15.60 -6.70
C GLY A 192 22.57 16.44 -7.90
N ASP A 193 22.87 15.95 -9.11
CA ASP A 193 22.68 16.69 -10.36
C ASP A 193 21.42 16.29 -11.13
N LYS A 194 20.28 16.17 -10.46
CA LYS A 194 18.99 15.92 -11.14
C LYS A 194 18.41 17.24 -11.67
N GLN A 195 17.44 17.14 -12.60
CA GLN A 195 16.86 18.31 -13.25
C GLN A 195 15.54 18.76 -12.63
N GLN A 196 14.99 18.00 -11.68
CA GLN A 196 13.69 18.27 -11.10
C GLN A 196 13.74 18.31 -9.59
N SER A 197 12.95 19.21 -9.01
CA SER A 197 12.57 19.17 -7.61
C SER A 197 11.38 18.26 -7.42
N HIS A 198 11.41 17.47 -6.33
CA HIS A 198 10.35 16.58 -5.93
C HIS A 198 9.80 17.01 -4.58
N ILE A 199 8.51 17.31 -4.54
CA ILE A 199 7.86 17.86 -3.36
C ILE A 199 6.70 16.97 -2.97
N MET A 200 6.52 16.75 -1.68
CA MET A 200 5.36 16.09 -1.11
C MET A 200 4.84 16.92 0.06
N ILE A 201 3.55 17.25 0.02
CA ILE A 201 2.84 17.99 1.07
C ILE A 201 1.65 17.16 1.50
N GLY A 202 1.45 16.98 2.80
CA GLY A 202 0.29 16.20 3.25
C GLY A 202 0.09 16.20 4.74
N THR A 203 -0.96 15.53 5.15
CA THR A 203 -1.44 15.43 6.53
C THR A 203 -2.15 14.08 6.75
N TYR A 204 -2.76 13.93 7.90
CA TYR A 204 -3.57 12.75 8.20
C TYR A 204 -4.92 12.80 7.48
N GLY A 205 -5.55 11.63 7.40
CA GLY A 205 -6.90 11.46 6.89
C GLY A 205 -7.64 10.40 7.70
N PRO A 206 -8.91 10.13 7.39
CA PRO A 206 -9.68 9.10 8.09
C PRO A 206 -9.01 7.73 7.99
N SER A 207 -9.20 6.89 9.03
CA SER A 207 -8.82 5.47 8.97
C SER A 207 -9.73 4.70 8.01
N MET A 208 -9.34 3.47 7.68
CA MET A 208 -10.18 2.61 6.83
C MET A 208 -11.46 2.13 7.54
N GLU A 209 -11.51 2.16 8.87
CA GLU A 209 -12.70 1.81 9.65
C GLU A 209 -13.71 2.95 9.69
N SER A 210 -13.29 4.20 9.45
CA SER A 210 -14.16 5.36 9.46
C SER A 210 -15.05 5.42 8.21
N GLN A 211 -16.33 5.67 8.38
CA GLN A 211 -17.25 5.91 7.26
C GLN A 211 -16.89 7.18 6.47
N GLU A 212 -16.19 8.11 7.08
CA GLU A 212 -15.67 9.33 6.44
C GLU A 212 -14.70 9.03 5.29
N GLN A 213 -14.12 7.83 5.26
CA GLN A 213 -13.18 7.42 4.20
C GLN A 213 -13.77 7.55 2.80
N TYR A 214 -15.08 7.30 2.62
CA TYR A 214 -15.73 7.37 1.30
C TYR A 214 -15.88 8.81 0.83
N ALA A 215 -16.30 9.71 1.70
CA ALA A 215 -16.34 11.15 1.42
C ALA A 215 -14.94 11.70 1.15
N PHE A 216 -13.95 11.25 1.91
CA PHE A 216 -12.55 11.64 1.71
C PHE A 216 -11.96 11.11 0.38
N GLN A 217 -12.34 9.90 -0.05
CA GLN A 217 -11.98 9.38 -1.37
C GLN A 217 -12.58 10.23 -2.50
N VAL A 218 -13.84 10.66 -2.36
CA VAL A 218 -14.49 11.56 -3.32
C VAL A 218 -13.75 12.89 -3.37
N MET A 219 -13.43 13.50 -2.23
CA MET A 219 -12.63 14.71 -2.14
C MET A 219 -11.27 14.55 -2.85
N ASN A 220 -10.53 13.48 -2.53
CA ASN A 220 -9.24 13.21 -3.18
C ASN A 220 -9.38 13.06 -4.70
N SER A 221 -10.46 12.45 -5.18
CA SER A 221 -10.75 12.32 -6.61
C SER A 221 -11.05 13.66 -7.29
N CYS A 222 -11.61 14.65 -6.56
CA CYS A 222 -11.78 16.02 -7.07
C CYS A 222 -10.44 16.71 -7.33
N LEU A 223 -9.43 16.41 -6.52
CA LEU A 223 -8.10 17.00 -6.66
C LEU A 223 -7.25 16.29 -7.72
N SER A 224 -7.42 15.00 -7.89
CA SER A 224 -6.54 14.13 -8.67
C SER A 224 -7.04 13.90 -10.11
N GLY A 225 -6.14 13.37 -10.96
CA GLY A 225 -6.44 13.06 -12.37
C GLY A 225 -6.42 14.29 -13.29
N MET A 226 -6.50 14.06 -14.61
CA MET A 226 -6.43 15.13 -15.63
C MET A 226 -7.57 16.15 -15.55
N GLY A 227 -8.72 15.77 -15.01
CA GLY A 227 -9.83 16.68 -14.75
C GLY A 227 -9.85 17.23 -13.32
N GLY A 228 -8.87 16.90 -12.48
CA GLY A 228 -8.79 17.35 -11.10
C GLY A 228 -8.22 18.76 -10.96
N ARG A 229 -8.57 19.42 -9.83
CA ARG A 229 -8.15 20.81 -9.59
C ARG A 229 -6.63 20.99 -9.67
N LEU A 230 -5.84 20.07 -9.08
CA LEU A 230 -4.38 20.18 -9.07
C LEU A 230 -3.79 20.15 -10.48
N PHE A 231 -4.28 19.28 -11.34
CA PHE A 231 -3.82 19.20 -12.71
C PHE A 231 -4.16 20.47 -13.49
N ILE A 232 -5.42 20.90 -13.44
CA ILE A 232 -5.90 22.09 -14.16
C ILE A 232 -5.17 23.35 -13.67
N GLU A 233 -5.08 23.58 -12.36
CA GLU A 233 -4.54 24.82 -11.81
C GLU A 233 -3.01 24.87 -11.88
N LEU A 234 -2.32 23.77 -11.51
CA LEU A 234 -0.87 23.80 -11.38
C LEU A 234 -0.16 23.45 -12.69
N ARG A 235 -0.71 22.52 -13.47
CA ARG A 235 -0.08 22.07 -14.70
C ARG A 235 -0.56 22.87 -15.91
N ASP A 236 -1.88 22.88 -16.19
CA ASP A 236 -2.40 23.46 -17.42
C ASP A 236 -2.36 24.99 -17.39
N LYS A 237 -2.84 25.63 -16.31
CA LYS A 237 -2.90 27.09 -16.23
C LYS A 237 -1.56 27.72 -15.87
N LYS A 238 -0.84 27.17 -14.88
CA LYS A 238 0.39 27.77 -14.37
C LYS A 238 1.67 27.16 -14.94
N SER A 239 1.58 26.01 -15.60
CA SER A 239 2.73 25.28 -16.13
C SER A 239 3.83 25.01 -15.08
N LEU A 240 3.43 24.79 -13.81
CA LEU A 240 4.37 24.58 -12.71
C LEU A 240 4.95 23.17 -12.72
N ALA A 241 4.17 22.18 -13.15
CA ALA A 241 4.50 20.78 -12.95
C ALA A 241 4.44 19.96 -14.25
N TYR A 242 5.39 19.07 -14.38
CA TYR A 242 5.28 17.98 -15.35
C TYR A 242 4.33 16.89 -14.82
N THR A 243 4.43 16.60 -13.53
CA THR A 243 3.57 15.62 -12.84
C THR A 243 3.06 16.22 -11.53
N VAL A 244 1.75 16.17 -11.33
CA VAL A 244 1.10 16.52 -10.07
C VAL A 244 -0.03 15.54 -9.80
N SER A 245 -0.13 15.05 -8.57
CA SER A 245 -1.19 14.13 -8.14
C SER A 245 -1.43 14.23 -6.64
N SER A 246 -2.66 13.99 -6.23
CA SER A 246 -2.97 13.72 -4.83
C SER A 246 -3.21 12.24 -4.60
N PHE A 247 -3.01 11.81 -3.37
CA PHE A 247 -3.28 10.45 -2.94
C PHE A 247 -3.90 10.45 -1.54
N TYR A 248 -4.74 9.48 -1.31
CA TYR A 248 -5.25 9.14 0.01
C TYR A 248 -5.04 7.65 0.24
N SER A 249 -4.47 7.30 1.36
CA SER A 249 -4.20 5.93 1.76
C SER A 249 -4.83 5.68 3.14
N PRO A 250 -5.99 5.04 3.18
CA PRO A 250 -6.56 4.60 4.43
C PRO A 250 -5.71 3.45 5.01
N SER A 251 -5.51 3.48 6.31
CA SER A 251 -4.85 2.41 7.07
C SER A 251 -5.71 2.06 8.27
N PRO A 252 -5.54 0.90 8.93
CA PRO A 252 -6.40 0.48 10.02
C PRO A 252 -6.58 1.54 11.12
N SER A 253 -5.51 2.09 11.63
CA SER A 253 -5.56 3.04 12.74
C SER A 253 -5.70 4.48 12.27
N ILE A 254 -5.03 4.87 11.19
CA ILE A 254 -5.01 6.25 10.70
C ILE A 254 -4.69 6.30 9.22
N GLY A 255 -5.51 7.00 8.43
CA GLY A 255 -5.22 7.30 7.04
C GLY A 255 -4.30 8.52 6.89
N HIS A 256 -3.81 8.71 5.70
CA HIS A 256 -3.03 9.89 5.35
C HIS A 256 -3.34 10.35 3.92
N PHE A 257 -3.18 11.64 3.73
CA PHE A 257 -3.39 12.34 2.47
C PHE A 257 -2.13 13.11 2.10
N GLY A 258 -1.85 13.18 0.81
CA GLY A 258 -0.76 14.02 0.33
C GLY A 258 -0.92 14.42 -1.12
N VAL A 259 -0.19 15.45 -1.48
CA VAL A 259 0.00 15.94 -2.84
C VAL A 259 1.48 15.80 -3.18
N TYR A 260 1.74 15.15 -4.30
CA TYR A 260 3.08 15.06 -4.89
C TYR A 260 3.15 15.93 -6.14
N ILE A 261 4.27 16.64 -6.29
CA ILE A 261 4.57 17.41 -7.50
C ILE A 261 6.05 17.28 -7.88
N GLY A 262 6.28 17.05 -9.17
CA GLY A 262 7.60 17.16 -9.81
C GLY A 262 7.67 18.42 -10.67
N CYS A 263 8.56 19.33 -10.34
CA CYS A 263 8.70 20.64 -11.02
C CYS A 263 10.18 20.96 -11.31
N SER A 264 10.42 22.02 -12.08
CA SER A 264 11.77 22.57 -12.21
C SER A 264 12.20 23.27 -10.91
N PRO A 265 13.51 23.31 -10.59
CA PRO A 265 13.99 23.83 -9.30
C PRO A 265 13.58 25.26 -9.02
N GLU A 266 13.59 26.12 -10.02
CA GLU A 266 13.19 27.52 -9.91
C GLU A 266 11.71 27.73 -9.61
N LYS A 267 10.87 26.70 -9.83
CA LYS A 267 9.42 26.71 -9.55
C LYS A 267 9.04 26.05 -8.24
N LYS A 268 10.01 25.60 -7.45
CA LYS A 268 9.78 24.83 -6.21
C LYS A 268 8.88 25.59 -5.24
N ASP A 269 9.26 26.81 -4.88
CA ASP A 269 8.56 27.58 -3.85
C ASP A 269 7.17 28.03 -4.34
N GLU A 270 7.05 28.41 -5.61
CA GLU A 270 5.76 28.71 -6.24
C GLU A 270 4.85 27.48 -6.27
N SER A 271 5.41 26.28 -6.49
CA SER A 271 4.66 25.02 -6.47
C SER A 271 4.12 24.70 -5.07
N ILE A 272 4.92 24.89 -4.03
CA ILE A 272 4.51 24.71 -2.63
C ILE A 272 3.38 25.68 -2.28
N GLU A 273 3.53 26.95 -2.64
CA GLU A 273 2.51 27.98 -2.41
C GLU A 273 1.21 27.66 -3.17
N ALA A 274 1.32 27.25 -4.43
CA ALA A 274 0.16 26.92 -5.24
C ALA A 274 -0.62 25.71 -4.68
N ILE A 275 0.05 24.65 -4.23
CA ILE A 275 -0.60 23.50 -3.58
C ILE A 275 -1.31 23.96 -2.31
N ASN A 276 -0.63 24.70 -1.44
CA ASN A 276 -1.23 25.19 -0.19
C ASN A 276 -2.45 26.08 -0.47
N LYS A 277 -2.38 26.92 -1.51
CA LYS A 277 -3.51 27.77 -1.94
C LYS A 277 -4.70 26.93 -2.40
N GLU A 278 -4.49 25.87 -3.20
CA GLU A 278 -5.58 25.02 -3.65
C GLU A 278 -6.20 24.22 -2.51
N ILE A 279 -5.41 23.75 -1.54
CA ILE A 279 -5.92 23.09 -0.33
C ILE A 279 -6.72 24.08 0.53
N SER A 280 -6.21 25.30 0.75
CA SER A 280 -6.93 26.33 1.49
C SER A 280 -8.21 26.76 0.79
N LYS A 281 -8.18 26.89 -0.54
CA LYS A 281 -9.36 27.21 -1.34
C LYS A 281 -10.42 26.09 -1.24
N LEU A 282 -9.98 24.83 -1.25
CA LEU A 282 -10.87 23.69 -1.02
C LEU A 282 -11.56 23.78 0.35
N ALA A 283 -10.81 24.14 1.40
CA ALA A 283 -11.35 24.28 2.75
C ALA A 283 -12.31 25.47 2.90
N THR A 284 -12.10 26.58 2.16
CA THR A 284 -12.94 27.80 2.27
C THR A 284 -14.13 27.81 1.33
N GLU A 285 -14.00 27.27 0.13
CA GLU A 285 -15.03 27.31 -0.93
C GLU A 285 -15.75 25.94 -1.08
N GLY A 286 -15.17 24.86 -0.55
CA GLY A 286 -15.68 23.50 -0.75
C GLY A 286 -15.50 23.00 -2.18
N ILE A 287 -16.29 21.99 -2.53
CA ILE A 287 -16.38 21.44 -3.88
C ILE A 287 -17.76 21.71 -4.49
N SER A 288 -17.83 21.82 -5.82
CA SER A 288 -19.08 22.02 -6.54
C SER A 288 -19.83 20.71 -6.75
N SER A 289 -21.15 20.80 -7.02
CA SER A 289 -21.98 19.64 -7.37
C SER A 289 -21.47 18.91 -8.63
N SER A 290 -20.90 19.64 -9.58
CA SER A 290 -20.34 19.03 -10.80
C SER A 290 -19.04 18.26 -10.53
N GLU A 291 -18.20 18.73 -9.61
CA GLU A 291 -16.97 18.03 -9.21
C GLU A 291 -17.27 16.75 -8.43
N ILE A 292 -18.23 16.80 -7.51
CA ILE A 292 -18.61 15.60 -6.75
C ILE A 292 -19.17 14.52 -7.68
N GLU A 293 -20.07 14.88 -8.61
CA GLU A 293 -20.65 13.91 -9.55
C GLU A 293 -19.59 13.30 -10.49
N ARG A 294 -18.70 14.12 -11.02
CA ARG A 294 -17.57 13.61 -11.82
C ARG A 294 -16.71 12.63 -11.03
N SER A 295 -16.39 12.97 -9.79
CA SER A 295 -15.51 12.17 -8.92
C SER A 295 -16.15 10.86 -8.50
N LYS A 296 -17.43 10.85 -8.17
CA LYS A 296 -18.20 9.64 -7.91
C LYS A 296 -18.22 8.71 -9.11
N ASN A 297 -18.59 9.24 -10.29
CA ASN A 297 -18.62 8.47 -11.52
C ASN A 297 -17.26 7.86 -11.86
N TYR A 298 -16.18 8.60 -11.65
CA TYR A 298 -14.82 8.10 -11.86
C TYR A 298 -14.48 6.97 -10.88
N LEU A 299 -14.76 7.13 -9.59
CA LEU A 299 -14.47 6.12 -8.56
C LEU A 299 -15.28 4.85 -8.77
N ILE A 300 -16.57 4.98 -9.07
CA ILE A 300 -17.46 3.86 -9.39
C ILE A 300 -16.96 3.11 -10.64
N GLY A 301 -16.70 3.82 -11.73
CA GLY A 301 -16.19 3.20 -12.95
C GLY A 301 -14.85 2.48 -12.75
N ARG A 302 -13.94 3.07 -11.95
CA ARG A 302 -12.67 2.42 -11.59
C ARG A 302 -12.87 1.18 -10.75
N ASN A 303 -13.81 1.21 -9.81
CA ASN A 303 -14.19 0.03 -9.03
C ASN A 303 -14.72 -1.08 -9.94
N ASP A 304 -15.70 -0.78 -10.79
CA ASP A 304 -16.32 -1.76 -11.68
C ASP A 304 -15.32 -2.40 -12.64
N ILE A 305 -14.37 -1.62 -13.17
CA ILE A 305 -13.24 -2.14 -13.97
C ILE A 305 -12.36 -3.07 -13.13
N SER A 306 -12.07 -2.73 -11.90
CA SER A 306 -11.23 -3.55 -11.01
C SER A 306 -11.84 -4.92 -10.70
N LEU A 307 -13.19 -4.98 -10.61
CA LEU A 307 -13.94 -6.19 -10.33
C LEU A 307 -14.05 -7.16 -11.55
N GLN A 308 -13.45 -6.85 -12.68
CA GLN A 308 -13.37 -7.76 -13.81
C GLN A 308 -12.26 -8.82 -13.69
N ARG A 309 -11.37 -8.69 -12.70
CA ARG A 309 -10.22 -9.59 -12.50
C ARG A 309 -10.34 -10.32 -11.17
N ASN A 310 -10.33 -11.65 -11.20
CA ASN A 310 -10.36 -12.49 -10.01
C ASN A 310 -9.28 -12.09 -8.99
N ALA A 311 -8.05 -11.81 -9.43
CA ALA A 311 -6.97 -11.38 -8.57
C ALA A 311 -7.28 -10.05 -7.84
N SER A 312 -7.93 -9.09 -8.51
CA SER A 312 -8.33 -7.82 -7.90
C SER A 312 -9.49 -8.01 -6.91
N ILE A 313 -10.46 -8.84 -7.26
CA ILE A 313 -11.59 -9.21 -6.37
C ILE A 313 -11.01 -9.86 -5.12
N ASN A 314 -10.15 -10.88 -5.29
CA ASN A 314 -9.55 -11.61 -4.18
C ASN A 314 -8.74 -10.70 -3.25
N ALA A 315 -7.91 -9.82 -3.80
CA ALA A 315 -7.13 -8.87 -3.01
C ALA A 315 -8.02 -7.94 -2.17
N ARG A 316 -9.15 -7.50 -2.70
CA ARG A 316 -10.09 -6.63 -1.98
C ARG A 316 -10.94 -7.37 -0.95
N ILE A 317 -11.42 -8.58 -1.27
CA ILE A 317 -12.13 -9.44 -0.32
C ILE A 317 -11.21 -9.79 0.86
N SER A 318 -9.99 -10.24 0.57
CA SER A 318 -9.03 -10.58 1.62
C SER A 318 -8.67 -9.39 2.50
N GLN A 319 -8.46 -8.22 1.90
CA GLN A 319 -8.18 -6.99 2.65
C GLN A 319 -9.38 -6.56 3.50
N GLY A 320 -10.58 -6.54 2.91
CA GLY A 320 -11.81 -6.19 3.62
C GLY A 320 -12.08 -7.11 4.81
N SER A 321 -11.94 -8.43 4.60
CA SER A 321 -12.12 -9.42 5.66
C SER A 321 -11.04 -9.32 6.74
N PHE A 322 -9.78 -9.15 6.35
CA PHE A 322 -8.64 -9.11 7.28
C PHE A 322 -8.70 -7.87 8.20
N PHE A 323 -9.17 -6.74 7.69
CA PHE A 323 -9.30 -5.50 8.46
C PHE A 323 -10.70 -5.23 9.01
N GLY A 324 -11.60 -6.22 8.97
CA GLY A 324 -12.93 -6.10 9.59
C GLY A 324 -13.95 -5.26 8.82
N LEU A 325 -13.67 -4.90 7.57
CA LEU A 325 -14.62 -4.17 6.70
C LEU A 325 -15.68 -5.11 6.07
N GLY A 326 -15.42 -6.41 6.12
CA GLY A 326 -16.27 -7.45 5.52
C GLY A 326 -15.83 -7.85 4.11
N SER A 327 -16.19 -9.07 3.72
CA SER A 327 -15.92 -9.62 2.38
C SER A 327 -16.70 -8.92 1.26
N GLU A 328 -17.84 -8.29 1.60
CA GLU A 328 -18.73 -7.62 0.67
C GLU A 328 -18.28 -6.19 0.31
N GLU A 329 -17.26 -5.66 1.02
CA GLU A 329 -16.78 -4.29 0.83
C GLU A 329 -16.54 -3.93 -0.66
N PRO A 330 -15.85 -4.74 -1.49
CA PRO A 330 -15.60 -4.38 -2.88
C PRO A 330 -16.87 -4.25 -3.72
N PHE A 331 -17.92 -5.00 -3.40
CA PHE A 331 -19.20 -4.98 -4.10
C PHE A 331 -20.12 -3.85 -3.60
N GLU A 332 -19.99 -3.46 -2.34
CA GLU A 332 -20.72 -2.35 -1.74
C GLU A 332 -20.08 -0.99 -2.01
N PHE A 333 -18.81 -0.95 -2.38
CA PHE A 333 -18.04 0.28 -2.57
C PHE A 333 -18.74 1.29 -3.49
N SER A 334 -19.20 0.83 -4.66
CA SER A 334 -19.91 1.69 -5.63
C SER A 334 -21.19 2.29 -5.06
N SER A 335 -21.91 1.54 -4.23
CA SER A 335 -23.10 2.04 -3.51
C SER A 335 -22.74 3.07 -2.44
N LYS A 336 -21.69 2.79 -1.65
CA LYS A 336 -21.19 3.72 -0.61
C LYS A 336 -20.74 5.04 -1.23
N ILE A 337 -19.97 5.01 -2.32
CA ILE A 337 -19.56 6.23 -3.06
C ILE A 337 -20.77 6.98 -3.62
N ARG A 338 -21.76 6.29 -4.18
CA ARG A 338 -22.97 6.93 -4.74
C ARG A 338 -23.74 7.70 -3.69
N ASN A 339 -23.81 7.19 -2.47
CA ASN A 339 -24.56 7.78 -1.36
C ASN A 339 -23.83 8.96 -0.69
N VAL A 340 -22.54 9.16 -0.92
CA VAL A 340 -21.80 10.31 -0.38
C VAL A 340 -22.47 11.62 -0.81
N THR A 341 -22.74 12.48 0.15
CA THR A 341 -23.35 13.80 -0.07
C THR A 341 -22.29 14.91 -0.23
N LEU A 342 -22.71 16.05 -0.76
CA LEU A 342 -21.86 17.23 -0.84
C LEU A 342 -21.47 17.73 0.56
N ASP A 343 -22.40 17.69 1.50
CA ASP A 343 -22.18 18.13 2.87
C ASP A 343 -21.13 17.26 3.57
N GLU A 344 -21.23 15.93 3.46
CA GLU A 344 -20.23 14.99 4.01
C GLU A 344 -18.83 15.26 3.43
N VAL A 345 -18.73 15.56 2.14
CA VAL A 345 -17.42 15.88 1.54
C VAL A 345 -16.88 17.22 2.07
N ASN A 346 -17.73 18.24 2.22
CA ASN A 346 -17.30 19.52 2.77
C ASN A 346 -16.95 19.39 4.28
N GLU A 347 -17.65 18.57 5.04
CA GLU A 347 -17.32 18.29 6.43
C GLU A 347 -15.93 17.64 6.59
N VAL A 348 -15.62 16.62 5.80
CA VAL A 348 -14.29 15.97 5.85
C VAL A 348 -13.18 16.92 5.36
N ILE A 349 -13.46 17.80 4.40
CA ILE A 349 -12.52 18.83 3.97
C ILE A 349 -12.19 19.77 5.14
N LEU A 350 -13.18 20.32 5.80
CA LEU A 350 -13.00 21.19 6.95
C LEU A 350 -12.28 20.50 8.10
N LYS A 351 -12.68 19.28 8.41
CA LYS A 351 -12.12 18.50 9.52
C LYS A 351 -10.64 18.15 9.33
N TYR A 352 -10.25 17.74 8.13
CA TYR A 352 -8.91 17.17 7.88
C TYR A 352 -7.96 18.13 7.16
N LEU A 353 -8.48 19.15 6.45
CA LEU A 353 -7.67 20.07 5.65
C LEU A 353 -7.86 21.54 6.05
N GLY A 354 -8.85 21.88 6.89
CA GLY A 354 -9.16 23.26 7.26
C GLY A 354 -8.06 23.89 8.11
N ASP A 355 -7.85 23.38 9.30
CA ASP A 355 -6.78 23.83 10.23
C ASP A 355 -5.99 22.61 10.70
N CYS A 356 -5.11 22.13 9.83
CA CYS A 356 -4.32 20.94 10.08
C CYS A 356 -2.83 21.20 9.99
N ASN A 357 -2.08 20.58 10.88
CA ASN A 357 -0.64 20.51 10.74
C ASN A 357 -0.27 19.60 9.56
N LYS A 358 0.72 20.03 8.78
CA LYS A 358 1.15 19.34 7.56
C LYS A 358 2.64 19.08 7.54
N VAL A 359 3.01 18.09 6.78
CA VAL A 359 4.41 17.79 6.44
C VAL A 359 4.68 18.29 5.03
N ILE A 360 5.76 19.04 4.87
CA ILE A 360 6.28 19.51 3.59
C ILE A 360 7.69 18.94 3.44
N VAL A 361 7.88 18.11 2.43
CA VAL A 361 9.20 17.57 2.07
C VAL A 361 9.54 17.99 0.65
N ALA A 362 10.73 18.55 0.47
CA ALA A 362 11.25 18.92 -0.83
C ALA A 362 12.70 18.45 -1.00
N TYR A 363 12.97 17.71 -2.05
CA TYR A 363 14.30 17.46 -2.56
C TYR A 363 14.51 18.23 -3.85
N GLU A 364 15.60 18.97 -3.93
CA GLU A 364 15.98 19.75 -5.10
C GLU A 364 17.39 19.41 -5.58
N PRO A 365 17.75 19.67 -6.83
CA PRO A 365 19.11 19.56 -7.33
C PRO A 365 20.09 20.45 -6.56
N SER A 366 21.36 20.04 -6.52
CA SER A 366 22.47 20.80 -5.90
C SER A 366 22.83 22.02 -6.72
#